data_70bd289f640a7157edd7ca0aa3b81f63
#
_entry.id   70bd289f640a7157edd7ca0aa3b81f63
#
_cell.length_a   1.000
_cell.length_b   1.000
_cell.length_c   1.000
_cell.angle_alpha   90.00
_cell.angle_beta   90.00
_cell.angle_gamma   90.00
#
_symmetry.space_group_name_H-M   'P 1'
#
loop_
_entity.id
_entity.type
_entity.pdbx_description
1 polymer ?
#
loop_
_entity_poly.entity_id
_entity_poly.type
_entity_poly.pdbx_seq_one_letter_code
_entity_poly.pdbx_strand_id
1 'polypeptide(L)'
;MDTDFQPFDWHRLLVGLPPELYYLEIAAKAIAVFLILLLVMRLLGKRGQQNLSPMQQMLMIALGSAAGDVLLYPSVPLGYAVLILVGVTSLTMLTERLAGKYRVVRDYLESRPRVLLRDGVVDFDALRRERTTRRELYAELRMKGARSVSQVQCAILEATGDISVFLYEDP
;
A
#
# COMPACT_ATOMS: atom_id res chain seq x y z
N MET A 1 13.42 -32.37 -24.03
CA MET A 1 12.90 -31.55 -25.13
C MET A 1 13.65 -30.22 -25.04
N ASP A 2 14.85 -30.19 -25.64
CA ASP A 2 15.69 -29.00 -25.62
C ASP A 2 15.05 -27.95 -26.53
N THR A 3 14.33 -27.00 -25.94
CA THR A 3 13.94 -25.80 -26.66
C THR A 3 15.17 -24.93 -26.78
N ASP A 4 15.77 -24.96 -27.94
CA ASP A 4 16.92 -24.13 -28.33
C ASP A 4 16.45 -22.67 -28.34
N PHE A 5 16.64 -21.97 -27.20
CA PHE A 5 16.26 -20.57 -27.07
C PHE A 5 17.22 -19.69 -27.83
N GLN A 6 16.81 -19.26 -29.05
CA GLN A 6 17.58 -18.29 -29.79
C GLN A 6 17.38 -16.87 -29.21
N PRO A 7 18.48 -16.13 -28.96
CA PRO A 7 18.38 -14.73 -28.57
C PRO A 7 17.72 -13.90 -29.68
N PHE A 8 16.83 -12.97 -29.31
CA PHE A 8 16.14 -12.05 -30.22
C PHE A 8 15.18 -12.68 -31.24
N ASP A 9 14.62 -13.85 -30.93
CA ASP A 9 13.49 -14.39 -31.69
C ASP A 9 12.24 -13.52 -31.47
N TRP A 10 11.88 -12.73 -32.47
CA TRP A 10 10.77 -11.79 -32.45
C TRP A 10 9.41 -12.48 -32.26
N HIS A 11 9.23 -13.66 -32.83
CA HIS A 11 7.99 -14.41 -32.65
C HIS A 11 7.82 -14.84 -31.19
N ARG A 12 8.85 -15.41 -30.60
CA ARG A 12 8.88 -15.78 -29.19
C ARG A 12 8.73 -14.57 -28.28
N LEU A 13 9.38 -13.43 -28.60
CA LEU A 13 9.32 -12.22 -27.76
C LEU A 13 7.95 -11.56 -27.78
N LEU A 14 7.24 -11.54 -28.92
CA LEU A 14 5.99 -10.82 -29.08
C LEU A 14 4.78 -11.72 -28.96
N VAL A 15 4.85 -12.94 -29.47
CA VAL A 15 3.72 -13.87 -29.53
C VAL A 15 3.86 -15.00 -28.50
N GLY A 16 5.08 -15.38 -28.13
CA GLY A 16 5.35 -16.47 -27.21
C GLY A 16 5.29 -17.85 -27.86
N LEU A 17 5.37 -18.90 -27.03
CA LEU A 17 5.38 -20.30 -27.48
C LEU A 17 4.00 -21.01 -27.34
N PRO A 18 3.03 -20.52 -26.54
CA PRO A 18 1.77 -21.21 -26.34
C PRO A 18 0.86 -21.18 -27.58
N PRO A 19 -0.10 -22.12 -27.69
CA PRO A 19 -1.08 -22.12 -28.78
C PRO A 19 -1.94 -20.83 -28.77
N GLU A 20 -2.41 -20.41 -29.95
CA GLU A 20 -3.16 -19.15 -30.13
C GLU A 20 -4.38 -19.02 -29.20
N LEU A 21 -5.05 -20.10 -28.86
CA LEU A 21 -6.18 -20.13 -27.91
C LEU A 21 -5.78 -19.68 -26.48
N TYR A 22 -4.49 -19.70 -26.17
CA TYR A 22 -4.00 -19.27 -24.87
C TYR A 22 -4.21 -17.76 -24.61
N TYR A 23 -4.25 -16.94 -25.66
CA TYR A 23 -4.57 -15.52 -25.52
C TYR A 23 -6.00 -15.30 -25.01
N LEU A 24 -6.95 -16.12 -25.43
CA LEU A 24 -8.31 -16.08 -24.92
C LEU A 24 -8.38 -16.51 -23.44
N GLU A 25 -7.55 -17.49 -23.06
CA GLU A 25 -7.45 -17.89 -21.65
C GLU A 25 -6.88 -16.76 -20.79
N ILE A 26 -5.81 -16.09 -21.24
CA ILE A 26 -5.25 -14.91 -20.55
C ILE A 26 -6.29 -13.81 -20.44
N ALA A 27 -7.04 -13.50 -21.50
CA ALA A 27 -8.08 -12.48 -21.47
C ALA A 27 -9.19 -12.83 -20.46
N ALA A 28 -9.65 -14.09 -20.46
CA ALA A 28 -10.64 -14.55 -19.49
C ALA A 28 -10.12 -14.50 -18.05
N LYS A 29 -8.88 -14.94 -17.81
CA LYS A 29 -8.22 -14.82 -16.49
C LYS A 29 -8.08 -13.36 -16.06
N ALA A 30 -7.70 -12.46 -16.98
CA ALA A 30 -7.58 -11.03 -16.68
C ALA A 30 -8.91 -10.42 -16.23
N ILE A 31 -10.01 -10.72 -16.93
CA ILE A 31 -11.36 -10.27 -16.55
C ILE A 31 -11.73 -10.84 -15.17
N ALA A 32 -11.53 -12.13 -14.95
CA ALA A 32 -11.87 -12.78 -13.69
C ALA A 32 -11.07 -12.16 -12.52
N VAL A 33 -9.76 -12.03 -12.66
CA VAL A 33 -8.88 -11.42 -11.65
C VAL A 33 -9.27 -9.97 -11.38
N PHE A 34 -9.55 -9.21 -12.44
CA PHE A 34 -10.02 -7.82 -12.30
C PHE A 34 -11.32 -7.73 -11.48
N LEU A 35 -12.31 -8.58 -11.77
CA LEU A 35 -13.57 -8.61 -11.02
C LEU A 35 -13.36 -8.99 -9.55
N ILE A 36 -12.45 -9.95 -9.28
CA ILE A 36 -12.10 -10.36 -7.92
C ILE A 36 -11.44 -9.20 -7.18
N LEU A 37 -10.48 -8.51 -7.81
CA LEU A 37 -9.82 -7.34 -7.22
C LEU A 37 -10.81 -6.21 -6.94
N LEU A 38 -11.76 -5.93 -7.84
CA LEU A 38 -12.84 -4.98 -7.60
C LEU A 38 -13.69 -5.37 -6.39
N LEU A 39 -14.01 -6.65 -6.25
CA LEU A 39 -14.75 -7.15 -5.09
C LEU A 39 -13.94 -6.96 -3.81
N VAL A 40 -12.66 -7.31 -3.82
CA VAL A 40 -11.74 -7.10 -2.69
C VAL A 40 -11.68 -5.62 -2.30
N MET A 41 -11.48 -4.71 -3.27
CA MET A 41 -11.48 -3.26 -3.02
C MET A 41 -12.80 -2.77 -2.41
N ARG A 42 -13.92 -3.32 -2.87
CA ARG A 42 -15.25 -3.00 -2.33
C ARG A 42 -15.43 -3.48 -0.89
N LEU A 43 -14.90 -4.67 -0.55
CA LEU A 43 -14.94 -5.24 0.80
C LEU A 43 -14.07 -4.47 1.79
N LEU A 44 -12.90 -4.00 1.37
CA LEU A 44 -12.00 -3.17 2.18
C LEU A 44 -12.56 -1.78 2.48
N GLY A 45 -13.59 -1.32 1.73
CA GLY A 45 -14.32 -0.09 1.99
C GLY A 45 -13.60 1.19 1.56
N LYS A 46 -14.29 2.34 1.76
CA LYS A 46 -13.87 3.66 1.25
C LYS A 46 -12.64 4.26 1.95
N ARG A 47 -12.20 3.73 3.08
CA ARG A 47 -11.04 4.24 3.83
C ARG A 47 -9.69 3.98 3.14
N GLY A 48 -9.68 3.11 2.12
CA GLY A 48 -8.45 2.60 1.51
C GLY A 48 -7.82 3.44 0.40
N GLN A 49 -8.35 4.61 0.03
CA GLN A 49 -7.85 5.25 -1.20
C GLN A 49 -6.92 6.45 -0.99
N GLN A 50 -7.00 7.16 0.13
CA GLN A 50 -6.21 8.39 0.30
C GLN A 50 -5.13 8.30 1.39
N ASN A 51 -5.32 7.46 2.41
CA ASN A 51 -4.36 7.30 3.50
C ASN A 51 -4.30 5.83 3.92
N LEU A 52 -3.66 5.01 3.07
CA LEU A 52 -3.43 3.60 3.37
C LEU A 52 -2.45 3.46 4.53
N SER A 53 -2.83 2.71 5.56
CA SER A 53 -1.85 2.31 6.56
C SER A 53 -0.72 1.48 5.92
N PRO A 54 0.49 1.45 6.49
CA PRO A 54 1.59 0.64 5.98
C PRO A 54 1.20 -0.83 5.73
N MET A 55 0.35 -1.38 6.60
CA MET A 55 -0.19 -2.73 6.46
C MET A 55 -1.09 -2.88 5.22
N GLN A 56 -1.95 -1.91 4.94
CA GLN A 56 -2.79 -1.91 3.74
C GLN A 56 -1.96 -1.75 2.46
N GLN A 57 -0.89 -0.95 2.50
CA GLN A 57 0.05 -0.83 1.37
C GLN A 57 0.73 -2.16 1.06
N MET A 58 1.24 -2.87 2.08
CA MET A 58 1.82 -4.21 1.94
C MET A 58 0.81 -5.21 1.38
N LEU A 59 -0.45 -5.15 1.84
CA LEU A 59 -1.53 -5.97 1.30
C LEU A 59 -1.75 -5.73 -0.19
N MET A 60 -1.82 -4.47 -0.62
CA MET A 60 -2.02 -4.13 -2.04
C MET A 60 -0.89 -4.66 -2.93
N ILE A 61 0.36 -4.59 -2.46
CA ILE A 61 1.51 -5.18 -3.16
C ILE A 61 1.37 -6.70 -3.25
N ALA A 62 1.03 -7.37 -2.16
CA ALA A 62 0.85 -8.82 -2.11
C ALA A 62 -0.29 -9.29 -3.04
N LEU A 63 -1.43 -8.59 -3.04
CA LEU A 63 -2.56 -8.87 -3.93
C LEU A 63 -2.18 -8.67 -5.40
N GLY A 64 -1.45 -7.60 -5.72
CA GLY A 64 -0.99 -7.33 -7.09
C GLY A 64 -0.03 -8.40 -7.59
N SER A 65 0.90 -8.86 -6.75
CA SER A 65 1.84 -9.95 -7.08
C SER A 65 1.09 -11.26 -7.33
N ALA A 66 0.22 -11.68 -6.41
CA ALA A 66 -0.56 -12.90 -6.56
C ALA A 66 -1.49 -12.88 -7.79
N ALA A 67 -2.06 -11.72 -8.11
CA ALA A 67 -2.86 -11.54 -9.32
C ALA A 67 -2.00 -11.66 -10.59
N GLY A 68 -0.80 -11.09 -10.59
CA GLY A 68 0.13 -11.14 -11.72
C GLY A 68 0.59 -12.55 -12.07
N ASP A 69 0.91 -13.36 -11.07
CA ASP A 69 1.38 -14.74 -11.26
C ASP A 69 0.37 -15.60 -12.00
N VAL A 70 -0.92 -15.45 -11.70
CA VAL A 70 -2.01 -16.19 -12.35
C VAL A 70 -2.16 -15.81 -13.82
N LEU A 71 -1.90 -14.55 -14.15
CA LEU A 71 -2.00 -14.06 -15.52
C LEU A 71 -0.81 -14.49 -16.37
N LEU A 72 0.39 -14.54 -15.78
CA LEU A 72 1.63 -14.78 -16.50
C LEU A 72 1.95 -16.27 -16.63
N TYR A 73 1.56 -17.10 -15.65
CA TYR A 73 1.92 -18.51 -15.63
C TYR A 73 0.74 -19.41 -16.00
N PRO A 74 0.81 -20.15 -17.13
CA PRO A 74 -0.22 -21.11 -17.54
C PRO A 74 -0.47 -22.21 -16.51
N SER A 75 0.58 -22.60 -15.79
CA SER A 75 0.54 -23.65 -14.78
C SER A 75 -0.19 -23.25 -13.50
N VAL A 76 -0.50 -21.95 -13.30
CA VAL A 76 -1.18 -21.46 -12.11
C VAL A 76 -2.69 -21.41 -12.37
N PRO A 77 -3.49 -22.28 -11.71
CA PRO A 77 -4.93 -22.26 -11.86
C PRO A 77 -5.56 -21.01 -11.24
N LEU A 78 -6.62 -20.49 -11.84
CA LEU A 78 -7.39 -19.37 -11.30
C LEU A 78 -7.88 -19.61 -9.87
N GLY A 79 -8.18 -20.86 -9.51
CA GLY A 79 -8.61 -21.25 -8.17
C GLY A 79 -7.58 -20.91 -7.08
N TYR A 80 -6.28 -20.97 -7.38
CA TYR A 80 -5.24 -20.58 -6.43
C TYR A 80 -5.24 -19.07 -6.20
N ALA A 81 -5.44 -18.27 -7.25
CA ALA A 81 -5.61 -16.83 -7.09
C ALA A 81 -6.79 -16.49 -6.19
N VAL A 82 -7.95 -17.08 -6.45
CA VAL A 82 -9.16 -16.87 -5.63
C VAL A 82 -8.88 -17.20 -4.17
N LEU A 83 -8.28 -18.36 -3.91
CA LEU A 83 -7.94 -18.79 -2.54
C LEU A 83 -6.99 -17.82 -1.84
N ILE A 84 -5.93 -17.38 -2.52
CA ILE A 84 -4.94 -16.45 -1.97
C ILE A 84 -5.57 -15.07 -1.75
N LEU A 85 -6.25 -14.51 -2.75
CA LEU A 85 -6.85 -13.18 -2.67
C LEU A 85 -7.93 -13.12 -1.57
N VAL A 86 -8.82 -14.11 -1.50
CA VAL A 86 -9.84 -14.20 -0.44
C VAL A 86 -9.20 -14.46 0.91
N GLY A 87 -8.22 -15.34 1.00
CA GLY A 87 -7.52 -15.66 2.25
C GLY A 87 -6.80 -14.45 2.84
N VAL A 88 -5.99 -13.75 2.03
CA VAL A 88 -5.27 -12.56 2.45
C VAL A 88 -6.23 -11.42 2.82
N THR A 89 -7.28 -11.21 2.03
CA THR A 89 -8.31 -10.19 2.34
C THR A 89 -9.04 -10.51 3.65
N SER A 90 -9.43 -11.77 3.85
CA SER A 90 -10.11 -12.20 5.09
C SER A 90 -9.22 -12.03 6.31
N LEU A 91 -7.94 -12.36 6.19
CA LEU A 91 -6.95 -12.19 7.27
C LEU A 91 -6.77 -10.70 7.59
N THR A 92 -6.71 -9.83 6.58
CA THR A 92 -6.63 -8.38 6.79
C THR A 92 -7.87 -7.84 7.50
N MET A 93 -9.06 -8.22 7.04
CA MET A 93 -10.31 -7.81 7.71
C MET A 93 -10.38 -8.32 9.16
N LEU A 94 -9.86 -9.52 9.42
CA LEU A 94 -9.79 -10.06 10.78
C LEU A 94 -8.83 -9.25 11.65
N THR A 95 -7.64 -8.93 11.14
CA THR A 95 -6.67 -8.11 11.88
C THR A 95 -7.19 -6.70 12.16
N GLU A 96 -7.87 -6.06 11.21
CA GLU A 96 -8.51 -4.75 11.41
C GLU A 96 -9.62 -4.81 12.46
N ARG A 97 -10.45 -5.87 12.46
CA ARG A 97 -11.48 -6.08 13.50
C ARG A 97 -10.86 -6.29 14.88
N LEU A 98 -9.78 -7.08 14.95
CA LEU A 98 -9.04 -7.31 16.20
C LEU A 98 -8.38 -6.03 16.71
N ALA A 99 -7.77 -5.24 15.82
CA ALA A 99 -7.20 -3.92 16.17
C ALA A 99 -8.28 -2.94 16.67
N GLY A 100 -9.47 -2.97 16.06
CA GLY A 100 -10.61 -2.18 16.54
C GLY A 100 -11.10 -2.59 17.93
N LYS A 101 -10.98 -3.88 18.31
CA LYS A 101 -11.45 -4.42 19.57
C LYS A 101 -10.38 -4.38 20.67
N TYR A 102 -9.12 -4.65 20.34
CA TYR A 102 -8.02 -4.81 21.29
C TYR A 102 -6.95 -3.73 21.09
N ARG A 103 -6.73 -2.90 22.12
CA ARG A 103 -5.72 -1.82 22.10
C ARG A 103 -4.31 -2.35 21.83
N VAL A 104 -3.96 -3.49 22.42
CA VAL A 104 -2.63 -4.12 22.25
C VAL A 104 -2.36 -4.46 20.77
N VAL A 105 -3.37 -5.04 20.10
CA VAL A 105 -3.27 -5.38 18.66
C VAL A 105 -3.13 -4.12 17.82
N ARG A 106 -3.94 -3.10 18.11
CA ARG A 106 -3.89 -1.81 17.43
C ARG A 106 -2.53 -1.14 17.59
N ASP A 107 -2.03 -1.04 18.82
CA ASP A 107 -0.75 -0.40 19.13
C ASP A 107 0.46 -1.14 18.54
N TYR A 108 0.30 -2.44 18.23
CA TYR A 108 1.32 -3.23 17.53
C TYR A 108 1.27 -3.06 15.99
N LEU A 109 0.07 -2.96 15.43
CA LEU A 109 -0.14 -2.87 13.98
C LEU A 109 -0.07 -1.43 13.45
N GLU A 110 -0.53 -0.48 14.26
CA GLU A 110 -0.59 0.94 13.92
C GLU A 110 0.38 1.72 14.82
N SER A 111 1.23 2.52 14.19
CA SER A 111 2.07 3.47 14.93
C SER A 111 1.18 4.50 15.64
N ARG A 112 1.55 4.91 16.85
CA ARG A 112 0.83 5.98 17.55
C ARG A 112 1.21 7.34 16.98
N PRO A 113 0.25 8.26 16.80
CA PRO A 113 0.56 9.63 16.43
C PRO A 113 1.55 10.24 17.43
N ARG A 114 2.57 10.94 16.90
CA ARG A 114 3.64 11.54 17.72
C ARG A 114 3.83 13.00 17.37
N VAL A 115 3.82 13.84 18.39
CA VAL A 115 4.13 15.25 18.25
C VAL A 115 5.62 15.41 17.93
N LEU A 116 5.93 16.05 16.79
CA LEU A 116 7.28 16.35 16.33
C LEU A 116 7.68 17.80 16.59
N LEU A 117 6.68 18.70 16.68
CA LEU A 117 6.87 20.11 16.93
C LEU A 117 5.69 20.64 17.73
N ARG A 118 5.97 21.48 18.72
CA ARG A 118 4.97 22.18 19.51
C ARG A 118 5.41 23.60 19.79
N ASP A 119 4.54 24.57 19.58
CA ASP A 119 4.77 26.00 19.86
C ASP A 119 6.06 26.53 19.24
N GLY A 120 6.33 26.15 17.98
CA GLY A 120 7.53 26.54 17.27
C GLY A 120 8.81 25.80 17.69
N VAL A 121 8.77 24.89 18.67
CA VAL A 121 9.91 24.12 19.17
C VAL A 121 9.86 22.69 18.63
N VAL A 122 10.95 22.28 17.97
CA VAL A 122 11.10 20.92 17.41
C VAL A 122 11.56 19.95 18.49
N ASP A 123 10.87 18.81 18.62
CA ASP A 123 11.30 17.69 19.47
C ASP A 123 12.28 16.80 18.67
N PHE A 124 13.57 16.97 18.95
CA PHE A 124 14.62 16.20 18.27
C PHE A 124 14.67 14.74 18.67
N ASP A 125 14.24 14.42 19.89
CA ASP A 125 14.20 13.03 20.35
C ASP A 125 13.03 12.28 19.69
N ALA A 126 11.88 12.95 19.51
CA ALA A 126 10.78 12.42 18.72
C ALA A 126 11.20 12.17 17.27
N LEU A 127 11.87 13.13 16.61
CA LEU A 127 12.37 12.95 15.24
C LEU A 127 13.30 11.74 15.12
N ARG A 128 14.24 11.56 16.06
CA ARG A 128 15.16 10.41 16.05
C ARG A 128 14.41 9.08 16.19
N ARG A 129 13.44 9.00 17.12
CA ARG A 129 12.65 7.78 17.36
C ARG A 129 11.84 7.39 16.13
N GLU A 130 11.27 8.38 15.45
CA GLU A 130 10.48 8.18 14.23
C GLU A 130 11.33 8.16 12.94
N ARG A 131 12.66 8.21 13.06
CA ARG A 131 13.61 8.21 11.92
C ARG A 131 13.33 9.30 10.89
N THR A 132 12.73 10.40 11.33
CA THR A 132 12.41 11.56 10.51
C THR A 132 13.52 12.60 10.65
N THR A 133 13.97 13.17 9.55
CA THR A 133 14.99 14.22 9.55
C THR A 133 14.36 15.61 9.69
N ARG A 134 15.15 16.58 10.18
CA ARG A 134 14.72 18.00 10.17
C ARG A 134 14.33 18.48 8.78
N ARG A 135 15.05 18.03 7.76
CA ARG A 135 14.81 18.43 6.37
C ARG A 135 13.43 17.96 5.89
N GLU A 136 13.06 16.73 6.23
CA GLU A 136 11.74 16.18 5.93
C GLU A 136 10.65 16.94 6.68
N LEU A 137 10.78 17.12 8.01
CA LEU A 137 9.83 17.91 8.78
C LEU A 137 9.61 19.29 8.15
N TYR A 138 10.70 20.04 7.88
CA TYR A 138 10.58 21.39 7.32
C TYR A 138 10.03 21.40 5.88
N ALA A 139 10.23 20.34 5.10
CA ALA A 139 9.63 20.21 3.79
C ALA A 139 8.11 20.05 3.92
N GLU A 140 7.65 19.18 4.83
CA GLU A 140 6.23 18.98 5.11
C GLU A 140 5.56 20.24 5.63
N LEU A 141 6.19 20.97 6.56
CA LEU A 141 5.67 22.23 7.06
C LEU A 141 5.44 23.24 5.92
N ARG A 142 6.39 23.35 4.98
CA ARG A 142 6.24 24.24 3.81
C ARG A 142 5.12 23.78 2.87
N MET A 143 4.99 22.45 2.64
CA MET A 143 3.91 21.89 1.81
C MET A 143 2.54 22.15 2.41
N LYS A 144 2.45 22.26 3.75
CA LYS A 144 1.22 22.63 4.48
C LYS A 144 1.04 24.15 4.68
N GLY A 145 1.88 24.97 4.04
CA GLY A 145 1.74 26.43 3.99
C GLY A 145 2.46 27.21 5.10
N ALA A 146 3.20 26.55 6.00
CA ALA A 146 3.98 27.23 7.02
C ALA A 146 5.20 27.92 6.39
N ARG A 147 5.37 29.24 6.60
CA ARG A 147 6.51 30.04 6.12
C ARG A 147 7.67 30.01 7.12
N SER A 148 7.37 29.84 8.39
CA SER A 148 8.34 29.71 9.47
C SER A 148 7.87 28.71 10.53
N VAL A 149 8.80 28.16 11.28
CA VAL A 149 8.52 27.22 12.36
C VAL A 149 7.70 27.86 13.48
N SER A 150 7.88 29.18 13.70
CA SER A 150 7.16 29.96 14.72
C SER A 150 5.66 30.11 14.42
N GLN A 151 5.21 29.91 13.18
CA GLN A 151 3.79 29.90 12.82
C GLN A 151 3.08 28.59 13.15
N VAL A 152 3.85 27.57 13.51
CA VAL A 152 3.31 26.24 13.76
C VAL A 152 3.01 26.05 15.24
N GLN A 153 1.74 25.88 15.56
CA GLN A 153 1.29 25.53 16.90
C GLN A 153 1.63 24.08 17.24
N CYS A 154 1.34 23.15 16.31
CA CYS A 154 1.63 21.74 16.49
C CYS A 154 1.87 21.05 15.16
N ALA A 155 2.86 20.15 15.08
CA ALA A 155 3.03 19.20 13.99
C ALA A 155 3.07 17.78 14.54
N ILE A 156 2.23 16.92 14.01
CA ILE A 156 2.01 15.55 14.49
C ILE A 156 2.30 14.58 13.34
N LEU A 157 3.19 13.64 13.56
CA LEU A 157 3.35 12.48 12.68
C LEU A 157 2.21 11.50 12.94
N GLU A 158 1.39 11.27 11.94
CA GLU A 158 0.25 10.37 11.99
C GLU A 158 0.66 8.90 11.80
N ALA A 159 -0.23 7.98 12.14
CA ALA A 159 -0.02 6.55 11.94
C ALA A 159 0.17 6.16 10.47
N THR A 160 -0.30 6.99 9.54
CA THR A 160 -0.13 6.83 8.07
C THR A 160 1.26 7.21 7.58
N GLY A 161 2.05 7.92 8.40
CA GLY A 161 3.32 8.50 8.02
C GLY A 161 3.23 9.96 7.54
N ASP A 162 2.02 10.49 7.38
CA ASP A 162 1.80 11.90 7.04
C ASP A 162 2.04 12.80 8.24
N ILE A 163 2.35 14.08 8.00
CA ILE A 163 2.48 15.08 9.07
C ILE A 163 1.28 16.03 9.03
N SER A 164 0.46 15.99 10.08
CA SER A 164 -0.60 16.97 10.33
C SER A 164 0.02 18.23 10.93
N VAL A 165 -0.30 19.40 10.34
CA VAL A 165 0.26 20.70 10.77
C VAL A 165 -0.88 21.63 11.15
N PHE A 166 -0.81 22.14 12.36
CA PHE A 166 -1.73 23.16 12.89
C PHE A 166 -0.95 24.46 12.99
N LEU A 167 -1.44 25.48 12.32
CA LEU A 167 -0.86 26.83 12.35
C LEU A 167 -1.60 27.65 13.41
N TYR A 168 -0.91 28.65 14.00
CA TYR A 168 -1.62 29.68 14.75
C TYR A 168 -2.53 30.45 13.78
N GLU A 169 -3.75 30.75 14.21
CA GLU A 169 -4.61 31.66 13.48
C GLU A 169 -3.96 33.05 13.48
N ASP A 170 -3.84 33.67 12.30
CA ASP A 170 -3.40 35.05 12.21
C ASP A 170 -4.44 35.92 12.96
N PRO A 171 -4.01 36.86 13.85
CA PRO A 171 -4.91 37.71 14.61
C PRO A 171 -5.74 38.66 13.74
#